data_67bf32fb589f3c5e8318643aca02729a
#
_entry.id   67bf32fb589f3c5e8318643aca02729a
#
_cell.length_a   1.000
_cell.length_b   1.000
_cell.length_c   1.000
_cell.angle_alpha   90.00
_cell.angle_beta   90.00
_cell.angle_gamma   90.00
#
_symmetry.space_group_name_H-M   'P 1'
#
loop_
_entity.id
_entity.type
_entity.pdbx_description
1 polymer ?
#
loop_
_entity_poly.entity_id
_entity_poly.type
_entity_poly.pdbx_seq_one_letter_code
_entity_poly.pdbx_strand_id
1 'polypeptide(L)'
;MLFRSDRLPGQGDYDTPEQLLPTKPPGRAWELCLTMNDSWGWRPQDTNYKSPHLLARYLADVVSRGGNLLLNVSPTGDGSLPEVQVSLLEQIGAWITSHRDAIIGVRPAPAAVDFHGPATTRDDRLYLFLLDRPQESVVVRGVPIRRVRRVSLIGTGRELRHHVPLAALDEHLLGTDLLGELLIDAPEPSGALVDVIAIEFESA
;
A
#
# COMPACT_ATOMS: atom_id res chain seq x y z
N MET A 1 -2.10 -29.71 1.30
CA MET A 1 -2.43 -29.17 -0.02
C MET A 1 -1.17 -28.50 -0.54
N LEU A 2 -0.63 -28.95 -1.67
CA LEU A 2 0.56 -28.34 -2.28
C LEU A 2 0.08 -27.24 -3.21
N PHE A 3 0.35 -25.98 -2.86
CA PHE A 3 0.09 -24.85 -3.73
C PHE A 3 1.10 -24.84 -4.87
N ARG A 4 0.64 -24.67 -6.09
CA ARG A 4 1.49 -24.47 -7.27
C ARG A 4 1.37 -23.03 -7.73
N SER A 5 2.50 -22.34 -7.77
CA SER A 5 2.60 -21.05 -8.45
C SER A 5 2.60 -21.26 -9.97
N ASP A 6 2.10 -20.28 -10.73
CA ASP A 6 2.07 -20.39 -12.16
C ASP A 6 2.40 -19.09 -12.89
N ARG A 7 3.24 -19.21 -13.93
CA ARG A 7 3.58 -18.13 -14.85
C ARG A 7 2.56 -17.99 -15.99
N LEU A 8 1.79 -19.04 -16.26
CA LEU A 8 0.79 -19.05 -17.32
C LEU A 8 -0.61 -18.94 -16.71
N PRO A 9 -1.42 -17.97 -17.12
CA PRO A 9 -2.76 -17.79 -16.58
C PRO A 9 -3.57 -19.10 -16.60
N GLY A 10 -4.06 -19.52 -15.44
CA GLY A 10 -4.99 -20.63 -15.32
C GLY A 10 -4.40 -22.02 -15.08
N GLN A 11 -3.07 -22.17 -14.91
CA GLN A 11 -2.44 -23.49 -14.73
C GLN A 11 -1.97 -23.79 -13.31
N GLY A 12 -2.02 -22.92 -12.35
CA GLY A 12 -1.65 -23.16 -10.96
C GLY A 12 -2.76 -22.77 -10.01
N ASP A 13 -2.49 -22.83 -8.73
CA ASP A 13 -3.43 -22.42 -7.67
C ASP A 13 -3.49 -20.89 -7.52
N TYR A 14 -2.42 -20.18 -7.91
CA TYR A 14 -2.31 -18.74 -7.87
C TYR A 14 -1.34 -18.22 -8.95
N ASP A 15 -1.47 -16.94 -9.33
CA ASP A 15 -0.63 -16.31 -10.35
C ASP A 15 0.64 -15.71 -9.73
N THR A 16 1.78 -15.83 -10.45
CA THR A 16 3.08 -15.34 -10.00
C THR A 16 3.75 -14.45 -11.06
N PRO A 17 3.24 -13.22 -11.27
CA PRO A 17 3.96 -12.27 -12.10
C PRO A 17 5.35 -11.98 -11.53
N GLU A 18 6.33 -11.78 -12.40
CA GLU A 18 7.71 -11.52 -12.00
C GLU A 18 8.13 -10.11 -12.40
N GLN A 19 8.86 -9.42 -11.51
CA GLN A 19 9.54 -8.13 -11.71
C GLN A 19 8.62 -6.93 -12.01
N LEU A 20 7.48 -7.13 -12.62
CA LEU A 20 6.57 -6.06 -13.01
C LEU A 20 5.17 -6.28 -12.43
N LEU A 21 4.59 -5.20 -11.95
CA LEU A 21 3.18 -5.20 -11.53
C LEU A 21 2.29 -5.47 -12.75
N PRO A 22 1.33 -6.39 -12.64
CA PRO A 22 0.36 -6.60 -13.71
C PRO A 22 -0.49 -5.33 -13.90
N THR A 23 -0.79 -4.97 -15.15
CA THR A 23 -1.64 -3.82 -15.48
C THR A 23 -3.03 -3.94 -14.86
N LYS A 24 -3.56 -5.16 -14.82
CA LYS A 24 -4.78 -5.49 -14.08
C LYS A 24 -4.46 -6.55 -13.05
N PRO A 25 -4.97 -6.43 -11.82
CA PRO A 25 -4.85 -7.50 -10.83
C PRO A 25 -5.40 -8.80 -11.41
N PRO A 26 -4.76 -9.94 -11.18
CA PRO A 26 -5.35 -11.24 -11.49
C PRO A 26 -6.68 -11.42 -10.76
N GLY A 27 -7.65 -12.08 -11.40
CA GLY A 27 -8.97 -12.33 -10.81
C GLY A 27 -8.98 -13.40 -9.71
N ARG A 28 -7.81 -13.84 -9.24
CA ARG A 28 -7.59 -14.86 -8.21
C ARG A 28 -6.39 -14.49 -7.34
N ALA A 29 -6.04 -15.33 -6.36
CA ALA A 29 -4.84 -15.12 -5.54
C ALA A 29 -3.59 -14.95 -6.42
N TRP A 30 -2.71 -14.05 -6.05
CA TRP A 30 -1.48 -13.77 -6.78
C TRP A 30 -0.37 -13.23 -5.87
N GLU A 31 0.86 -13.41 -6.34
CA GLU A 31 2.04 -12.99 -5.63
C GLU A 31 3.07 -12.43 -6.62
N LEU A 32 3.45 -11.17 -6.45
CA LEU A 32 4.54 -10.58 -7.23
C LEU A 32 5.87 -11.11 -6.72
N CYS A 33 6.63 -11.79 -7.58
CA CYS A 33 8.00 -12.18 -7.30
C CYS A 33 8.95 -11.09 -7.79
N LEU A 34 9.70 -10.47 -6.88
CA LEU A 34 10.55 -9.31 -7.13
C LEU A 34 11.93 -9.52 -6.55
N THR A 35 12.98 -9.19 -7.32
CA THR A 35 14.37 -9.15 -6.83
C THR A 35 14.69 -7.79 -6.20
N MET A 36 15.65 -7.74 -5.30
CA MET A 36 16.17 -6.47 -4.76
C MET A 36 17.06 -5.73 -5.76
N ASN A 37 17.71 -6.45 -6.66
CA ASN A 37 18.57 -5.97 -7.74
C ASN A 37 18.11 -6.52 -9.09
N ASP A 38 18.97 -6.60 -10.11
CA ASP A 38 18.61 -7.08 -11.44
C ASP A 38 18.73 -8.60 -11.59
N SER A 39 19.31 -9.30 -10.61
CA SER A 39 19.60 -10.72 -10.68
C SER A 39 18.83 -11.54 -9.63
N TRP A 40 18.39 -12.75 -10.01
CA TRP A 40 17.76 -13.70 -9.09
C TRP A 40 18.73 -14.31 -8.08
N GLY A 41 19.93 -14.67 -8.56
CA GLY A 41 21.01 -15.19 -7.75
C GLY A 41 22.07 -14.13 -7.45
N TRP A 42 22.96 -14.42 -6.53
CA TRP A 42 24.07 -13.54 -6.20
C TRP A 42 25.04 -13.37 -7.37
N ARG A 43 25.36 -12.12 -7.68
CA ARG A 43 26.35 -11.72 -8.68
C ARG A 43 27.12 -10.51 -8.13
N PRO A 44 28.46 -10.63 -7.94
CA PRO A 44 29.25 -9.53 -7.35
C PRO A 44 29.21 -8.23 -8.16
N GLN A 45 28.99 -8.33 -9.49
CA GLN A 45 28.94 -7.17 -10.38
C GLN A 45 27.57 -6.47 -10.40
N ASP A 46 26.53 -7.12 -9.88
CA ASP A 46 25.18 -6.55 -9.84
C ASP A 46 25.02 -5.70 -8.58
N THR A 47 25.29 -4.41 -8.74
CA THR A 47 25.18 -3.40 -7.68
C THR A 47 23.97 -2.48 -7.85
N ASN A 48 23.09 -2.74 -8.82
CA ASN A 48 21.92 -1.93 -9.10
C ASN A 48 20.74 -2.33 -8.19
N TYR A 49 20.81 -1.95 -6.92
CA TYR A 49 19.77 -2.24 -5.95
C TYR A 49 18.61 -1.24 -6.00
N LYS A 50 17.39 -1.74 -5.90
CA LYS A 50 16.21 -0.93 -5.68
C LYS A 50 16.30 -0.22 -4.34
N SER A 51 15.90 1.04 -4.28
CA SER A 51 15.88 1.79 -3.02
C SER A 51 14.84 1.21 -2.05
N PRO A 52 15.01 1.39 -0.72
CA PRO A 52 14.00 0.99 0.26
C PRO A 52 12.63 1.61 -0.03
N HIS A 53 12.62 2.88 -0.47
CA HIS A 53 11.40 3.59 -0.88
C HIS A 53 10.70 2.90 -2.06
N LEU A 54 11.46 2.50 -3.10
CA LEU A 54 10.89 1.80 -4.26
C LEU A 54 10.30 0.44 -3.86
N LEU A 55 10.97 -0.30 -2.97
CA LEU A 55 10.48 -1.59 -2.48
C LEU A 55 9.22 -1.43 -1.62
N ALA A 56 9.16 -0.40 -0.76
CA ALA A 56 7.95 -0.05 0.00
C ALA A 56 6.79 0.34 -0.94
N ARG A 57 7.07 1.09 -2.01
CA ARG A 57 6.10 1.41 -3.05
C ARG A 57 5.54 0.15 -3.73
N TYR A 58 6.41 -0.78 -4.13
CA TYR A 58 5.95 -2.06 -4.71
C TYR A 58 5.03 -2.82 -3.74
N LEU A 59 5.39 -2.87 -2.46
CA LEU A 59 4.56 -3.54 -1.45
C LEU A 59 3.19 -2.85 -1.33
N ALA A 60 3.14 -1.51 -1.25
CA ALA A 60 1.89 -0.76 -1.20
C ALA A 60 1.01 -1.02 -2.45
N ASP A 61 1.60 -0.97 -3.65
CA ASP A 61 0.92 -1.26 -4.91
C ASP A 61 0.37 -2.71 -4.95
N VAL A 62 1.14 -3.68 -4.48
CA VAL A 62 0.75 -5.09 -4.48
C VAL A 62 -0.41 -5.35 -3.53
N VAL A 63 -0.32 -4.89 -2.28
CA VAL A 63 -1.36 -5.16 -1.27
C VAL A 63 -2.65 -4.40 -1.57
N SER A 64 -2.57 -3.19 -2.14
CA SER A 64 -3.76 -2.43 -2.57
C SER A 64 -4.51 -3.09 -3.73
N ARG A 65 -3.87 -4.00 -4.43
CA ARG A 65 -4.46 -4.80 -5.52
C ARG A 65 -4.79 -6.24 -5.11
N GLY A 66 -4.71 -6.55 -3.80
CA GLY A 66 -5.04 -7.85 -3.25
C GLY A 66 -4.00 -8.95 -3.50
N GLY A 67 -2.75 -8.58 -3.78
CA GLY A 67 -1.64 -9.49 -3.95
C GLY A 67 -0.74 -9.63 -2.73
N ASN A 68 0.21 -10.54 -2.82
CA ASN A 68 1.34 -10.68 -1.90
C ASN A 68 2.64 -10.32 -2.62
N LEU A 69 3.64 -9.85 -1.87
CA LEU A 69 5.00 -9.61 -2.37
C LEU A 69 5.95 -10.70 -1.87
N LEU A 70 6.56 -11.42 -2.80
CA LEU A 70 7.71 -12.30 -2.55
C LEU A 70 8.97 -11.53 -2.93
N LEU A 71 9.70 -11.03 -1.94
CA LEU A 71 10.94 -10.30 -2.14
C LEU A 71 12.12 -11.28 -2.09
N ASN A 72 12.75 -11.50 -3.24
CA ASN A 72 13.86 -12.42 -3.38
C ASN A 72 15.15 -11.85 -2.81
N VAL A 73 15.88 -12.69 -2.07
CA VAL A 73 17.24 -12.44 -1.60
C VAL A 73 18.25 -13.34 -2.33
N SER A 74 19.49 -12.92 -2.41
CA SER A 74 20.56 -13.61 -3.17
C SER A 74 21.74 -13.94 -2.26
N PRO A 75 21.70 -15.06 -1.49
CA PRO A 75 22.83 -15.47 -0.67
C PRO A 75 24.10 -15.69 -1.49
N THR A 76 25.24 -15.35 -0.92
CA THR A 76 26.56 -15.65 -1.46
C THR A 76 26.87 -17.15 -1.42
N GLY A 77 27.98 -17.57 -2.00
CA GLY A 77 28.33 -18.99 -2.08
C GLY A 77 28.58 -19.69 -0.73
N ASP A 78 28.81 -18.94 0.33
CA ASP A 78 28.94 -19.43 1.71
C ASP A 78 27.61 -19.39 2.50
N GLY A 79 26.53 -18.92 1.86
CA GLY A 79 25.18 -18.83 2.46
C GLY A 79 24.89 -17.53 3.21
N SER A 80 25.84 -16.60 3.30
CA SER A 80 25.61 -15.29 3.92
C SER A 80 24.81 -14.38 2.98
N LEU A 81 24.07 -13.41 3.55
CA LEU A 81 23.42 -12.36 2.76
C LEU A 81 24.38 -11.16 2.60
N PRO A 82 24.45 -10.55 1.40
CA PRO A 82 25.16 -9.30 1.22
C PRO A 82 24.65 -8.21 2.18
N GLU A 83 25.55 -7.44 2.79
CA GLU A 83 25.20 -6.39 3.77
C GLU A 83 24.16 -5.41 3.25
N VAL A 84 24.23 -5.05 1.96
CA VAL A 84 23.24 -4.16 1.32
C VAL A 84 21.83 -4.76 1.36
N GLN A 85 21.68 -6.07 1.15
CA GLN A 85 20.37 -6.74 1.22
C GLN A 85 19.86 -6.82 2.66
N VAL A 86 20.74 -7.08 3.62
CA VAL A 86 20.39 -7.04 5.04
C VAL A 86 19.88 -5.65 5.43
N SER A 87 20.62 -4.59 5.07
CA SER A 87 20.20 -3.21 5.34
C SER A 87 18.85 -2.84 4.70
N LEU A 88 18.61 -3.28 3.46
CA LEU A 88 17.32 -3.08 2.79
C LEU A 88 16.16 -3.79 3.53
N LEU A 89 16.38 -5.04 3.95
CA LEU A 89 15.39 -5.81 4.72
C LEU A 89 15.08 -5.15 6.06
N GLU A 90 16.09 -4.67 6.77
CA GLU A 90 15.91 -3.97 8.05
C GLU A 90 15.07 -2.70 7.89
N GLN A 91 15.38 -1.86 6.88
CA GLN A 91 14.65 -0.63 6.61
C GLN A 91 13.17 -0.89 6.25
N ILE A 92 12.94 -1.86 5.35
CA ILE A 92 11.57 -2.22 4.95
C ILE A 92 10.83 -2.89 6.10
N GLY A 93 11.50 -3.77 6.86
CA GLY A 93 10.95 -4.44 8.03
C GLY A 93 10.51 -3.47 9.13
N ALA A 94 11.32 -2.44 9.38
CA ALA A 94 10.97 -1.37 10.32
C ALA A 94 9.73 -0.59 9.85
N TRP A 95 9.67 -0.24 8.55
CA TRP A 95 8.51 0.43 7.96
C TRP A 95 7.25 -0.46 8.02
N ILE A 96 7.33 -1.74 7.64
CA ILE A 96 6.20 -2.68 7.74
C ILE A 96 5.72 -2.79 9.19
N THR A 97 6.62 -2.86 10.15
CA THR A 97 6.28 -2.98 11.57
C THR A 97 5.46 -1.78 12.04
N SER A 98 5.89 -0.56 11.69
CA SER A 98 5.20 0.67 12.09
C SER A 98 3.90 0.94 11.31
N HIS A 99 3.71 0.31 10.13
CA HIS A 99 2.55 0.48 9.26
C HIS A 99 1.75 -0.83 9.09
N ARG A 100 1.92 -1.77 10.01
CA ARG A 100 1.38 -3.14 9.93
C ARG A 100 -0.11 -3.18 9.59
N ASP A 101 -0.90 -2.32 10.19
CA ASP A 101 -2.36 -2.33 10.04
C ASP A 101 -2.82 -1.94 8.63
N ALA A 102 -2.00 -1.19 7.90
CA ALA A 102 -2.27 -0.82 6.51
C ALA A 102 -1.78 -1.86 5.49
N ILE A 103 -0.99 -2.87 5.93
CA ILE A 103 -0.29 -3.81 5.05
C ILE A 103 -0.76 -5.24 5.27
N ILE A 104 -0.90 -5.67 6.52
CA ILE A 104 -1.14 -7.07 6.87
C ILE A 104 -2.62 -7.33 7.14
N GLY A 105 -3.19 -8.30 6.43
CA GLY A 105 -4.61 -8.69 6.58
C GLY A 105 -5.59 -7.66 6.02
N VAL A 106 -5.12 -6.81 5.12
CA VAL A 106 -5.93 -5.80 4.42
C VAL A 106 -6.60 -6.37 3.18
N ARG A 107 -7.53 -5.58 2.64
CA ARG A 107 -8.16 -5.79 1.33
C ARG A 107 -7.93 -4.54 0.47
N PRO A 108 -8.06 -4.65 -0.86
CA PRO A 108 -8.15 -3.48 -1.71
C PRO A 108 -9.24 -2.52 -1.23
N ALA A 109 -9.03 -1.22 -1.40
CA ALA A 109 -10.06 -0.24 -1.13
C ALA A 109 -11.32 -0.52 -1.96
N PRO A 110 -12.53 -0.17 -1.47
CA PRO A 110 -13.76 -0.27 -2.26
C PRO A 110 -13.63 0.42 -3.61
N ALA A 111 -14.28 -0.14 -4.65
CA ALA A 111 -14.22 0.40 -6.01
C ALA A 111 -14.75 1.85 -6.16
N ALA A 112 -15.56 2.30 -5.20
CA ALA A 112 -16.05 3.68 -5.15
C ALA A 112 -14.96 4.67 -4.70
N VAL A 113 -13.93 4.21 -4.01
CA VAL A 113 -12.84 5.07 -3.53
C VAL A 113 -11.95 5.48 -4.69
N ASP A 114 -11.90 6.78 -4.93
CA ASP A 114 -11.00 7.42 -5.91
C ASP A 114 -9.94 8.23 -5.14
N PHE A 115 -8.71 7.74 -5.22
CA PHE A 115 -7.52 8.33 -4.61
C PHE A 115 -6.32 8.16 -5.53
N HIS A 116 -5.48 9.18 -5.63
CA HIS A 116 -4.26 9.13 -6.43
C HIS A 116 -3.14 8.40 -5.69
N GLY A 117 -3.22 7.07 -5.67
CA GLY A 117 -2.25 6.20 -5.02
C GLY A 117 -2.83 4.86 -4.58
N PRO A 118 -2.00 3.97 -4.03
CA PRO A 118 -2.47 2.73 -3.45
C PRO A 118 -3.36 3.02 -2.22
N ALA A 119 -4.45 2.26 -2.10
CA ALA A 119 -5.32 2.33 -0.94
C ALA A 119 -5.76 0.93 -0.51
N THR A 120 -5.78 0.70 0.80
CA THR A 120 -6.22 -0.56 1.40
C THR A 120 -7.29 -0.30 2.45
N THR A 121 -8.06 -1.33 2.78
CA THR A 121 -9.05 -1.27 3.84
C THR A 121 -8.94 -2.46 4.78
N ARG A 122 -9.23 -2.22 6.05
CA ARG A 122 -9.36 -3.25 7.07
C ARG A 122 -10.31 -2.75 8.16
N ASP A 123 -11.31 -3.55 8.49
CA ASP A 123 -12.37 -3.18 9.42
C ASP A 123 -13.01 -1.83 9.02
N ASP A 124 -13.17 -0.90 9.94
CA ASP A 124 -13.74 0.43 9.70
C ASP A 124 -12.66 1.47 9.32
N ARG A 125 -11.57 1.04 8.67
CA ARG A 125 -10.45 1.92 8.31
C ARG A 125 -10.11 1.84 6.83
N LEU A 126 -9.81 2.99 6.26
CA LEU A 126 -9.22 3.15 4.93
C LEU A 126 -7.81 3.72 5.11
N TYR A 127 -6.85 3.14 4.41
CA TYR A 127 -5.46 3.54 4.42
C TYR A 127 -5.03 4.05 3.05
N LEU A 128 -4.46 5.25 3.01
CA LEU A 128 -4.01 5.93 1.80
C LEU A 128 -2.49 6.01 1.82
N PHE A 129 -1.80 5.41 0.86
CA PHE A 129 -0.35 5.45 0.74
C PHE A 129 0.07 6.65 -0.11
N LEU A 130 0.81 7.57 0.47
CA LEU A 130 1.30 8.78 -0.20
C LEU A 130 2.60 8.46 -0.94
N LEU A 131 2.49 8.05 -2.19
CA LEU A 131 3.67 7.75 -3.03
C LEU A 131 4.38 9.00 -3.49
N ASP A 132 3.65 10.09 -3.61
CA ASP A 132 4.15 11.42 -3.95
C ASP A 132 3.81 12.40 -2.82
N ARG A 133 4.59 13.49 -2.73
CA ARG A 133 4.36 14.50 -1.71
C ARG A 133 3.19 15.40 -2.12
N PRO A 134 2.08 15.42 -1.37
CA PRO A 134 1.00 16.36 -1.62
C PRO A 134 1.45 17.80 -1.33
N GLN A 135 0.97 18.75 -2.11
CA GLN A 135 1.35 20.17 -1.97
C GLN A 135 0.51 20.86 -0.87
N GLU A 136 -0.81 20.84 -1.02
CA GLU A 136 -1.73 21.56 -0.13
C GLU A 136 -2.67 20.58 0.59
N SER A 137 -3.22 19.63 -0.15
CA SER A 137 -4.19 18.67 0.38
C SER A 137 -4.10 17.31 -0.30
N VAL A 138 -4.56 16.29 0.41
CA VAL A 138 -4.86 14.97 -0.11
C VAL A 138 -6.36 14.90 -0.34
N VAL A 139 -6.76 14.58 -1.57
CA VAL A 139 -8.17 14.44 -1.95
C VAL A 139 -8.50 12.97 -2.07
N VAL A 140 -9.58 12.54 -1.42
CA VAL A 140 -10.15 11.21 -1.59
C VAL A 140 -11.65 11.32 -1.80
N ARG A 141 -12.18 10.63 -2.81
CA ARG A 141 -13.60 10.61 -3.16
C ARG A 141 -14.20 9.24 -2.92
N GLY A 142 -15.52 9.17 -2.91
CA GLY A 142 -16.24 7.92 -2.75
C GLY A 142 -16.14 7.32 -1.35
N VAL A 143 -15.90 8.14 -0.34
CA VAL A 143 -15.86 7.74 1.07
C VAL A 143 -17.12 8.18 1.81
N PRO A 144 -17.59 7.44 2.85
CA PRO A 144 -18.75 7.81 3.65
C PRO A 144 -18.42 9.02 4.54
N ILE A 145 -18.53 10.21 3.97
CA ILE A 145 -18.02 11.46 4.55
C ILE A 145 -18.67 11.84 5.89
N ARG A 146 -19.91 11.43 6.15
CA ARG A 146 -20.60 11.70 7.42
C ARG A 146 -20.19 10.75 8.55
N ARG A 147 -19.46 9.67 8.21
CA ARG A 147 -18.98 8.67 9.16
C ARG A 147 -17.50 8.82 9.49
N VAL A 148 -16.83 9.82 8.94
CA VAL A 148 -15.40 10.06 9.24
C VAL A 148 -15.29 10.49 10.70
N ARG A 149 -14.65 9.65 11.50
CA ARG A 149 -14.42 9.87 12.93
C ARG A 149 -13.07 10.52 13.19
N ARG A 150 -12.05 10.04 12.49
CA ARG A 150 -10.67 10.47 12.69
C ARG A 150 -9.85 10.30 11.44
N VAL A 151 -8.93 11.22 11.20
CA VAL A 151 -7.90 11.11 10.17
C VAL A 151 -6.55 11.30 10.83
N SER A 152 -5.61 10.37 10.60
CA SER A 152 -4.30 10.42 11.25
C SER A 152 -3.19 9.86 10.36
N LEU A 153 -1.96 10.32 10.59
CA LEU A 153 -0.76 9.80 9.96
C LEU A 153 -0.24 8.59 10.76
N ILE A 154 -0.17 7.42 10.13
CA ILE A 154 0.35 6.21 10.77
C ILE A 154 1.84 6.39 11.11
N GLY A 155 2.32 5.63 12.07
CA GLY A 155 3.69 5.70 12.57
C GLY A 155 3.91 6.82 13.58
N THR A 156 3.30 7.98 13.39
CA THR A 156 3.37 9.10 14.35
C THR A 156 2.12 9.23 15.22
N GLY A 157 0.97 8.73 14.75
CA GLY A 157 -0.34 8.93 15.39
C GLY A 157 -0.86 10.36 15.30
N ARG A 158 -0.15 11.26 14.57
CA ARG A 158 -0.53 12.67 14.42
C ARG A 158 -1.88 12.78 13.73
N GLU A 159 -2.82 13.47 14.36
CA GLU A 159 -4.10 13.77 13.78
C GLU A 159 -3.97 14.83 12.69
N LEU A 160 -4.71 14.63 11.58
CA LEU A 160 -4.71 15.51 10.44
C LEU A 160 -6.04 16.25 10.35
N ARG A 161 -5.98 17.56 10.10
CA ARG A 161 -7.19 18.32 9.81
C ARG A 161 -7.76 17.89 8.47
N HIS A 162 -9.06 17.85 8.43
CA HIS A 162 -9.81 17.50 7.23
C HIS A 162 -11.11 18.26 7.16
N HIS A 163 -11.66 18.40 5.98
CA HIS A 163 -12.97 19.00 5.77
C HIS A 163 -13.67 18.33 4.60
N VAL A 164 -15.00 18.47 4.60
CA VAL A 164 -15.88 17.93 3.58
C VAL A 164 -16.47 19.11 2.81
N PRO A 165 -16.16 19.27 1.52
CA PRO A 165 -16.76 20.32 0.71
C PRO A 165 -18.20 19.92 0.31
N LEU A 166 -19.18 20.25 1.13
CA LEU A 166 -20.60 20.03 0.83
C LEU A 166 -21.26 21.35 0.41
N ALA A 167 -22.04 21.28 -0.68
CA ALA A 167 -22.95 22.36 -1.00
C ALA A 167 -24.12 22.36 0.00
N ALA A 168 -24.61 23.53 0.38
CA ALA A 168 -25.72 23.67 1.34
C ALA A 168 -26.99 22.88 0.94
N LEU A 169 -27.22 22.69 -0.35
CA LEU A 169 -28.32 21.88 -0.85
C LEU A 169 -28.15 20.38 -0.55
N ASP A 170 -26.90 19.90 -0.63
CA ASP A 170 -26.57 18.48 -0.41
C ASP A 170 -26.72 18.11 1.06
N GLU A 171 -26.48 19.05 1.99
CA GLU A 171 -26.67 18.81 3.42
C GLU A 171 -28.11 18.43 3.77
N HIS A 172 -29.10 18.96 3.02
CA HIS A 172 -30.51 18.76 3.30
C HIS A 172 -31.16 17.61 2.53
N LEU A 173 -30.61 17.26 1.35
CA LEU A 173 -31.24 16.30 0.43
C LEU A 173 -30.63 14.89 0.50
N LEU A 174 -29.46 14.72 1.05
CA LEU A 174 -28.75 13.47 1.00
C LEU A 174 -28.76 12.76 2.36
N GLY A 175 -29.05 11.45 2.31
CA GLY A 175 -29.14 10.60 3.50
C GLY A 175 -27.82 10.41 4.26
N THR A 176 -27.82 9.56 5.26
CA THR A 176 -26.70 9.34 6.20
C THR A 176 -25.47 8.69 5.60
N ASP A 177 -25.60 7.89 4.53
CA ASP A 177 -24.51 7.15 3.86
C ASP A 177 -24.02 7.84 2.57
N LEU A 178 -23.93 9.16 2.60
CA LEU A 178 -23.43 9.93 1.48
C LEU A 178 -21.96 9.60 1.20
N LEU A 179 -21.70 9.04 0.03
CA LEU A 179 -20.34 8.94 -0.52
C LEU A 179 -19.96 10.29 -1.14
N GLY A 180 -18.91 10.89 -0.64
CA GLY A 180 -18.49 12.22 -1.06
C GLY A 180 -16.98 12.38 -1.13
N GLU A 181 -16.57 13.63 -1.22
CA GLU A 181 -15.17 14.05 -1.24
C GLU A 181 -14.71 14.47 0.16
N LEU A 182 -13.55 14.00 0.58
CA LEU A 182 -12.85 14.38 1.79
C LEU A 182 -11.53 15.04 1.40
N LEU A 183 -11.29 16.26 1.87
CA LEU A 183 -10.01 16.95 1.75
C LEU A 183 -9.27 16.85 3.08
N ILE A 184 -8.01 16.39 3.03
CA ILE A 184 -7.16 16.24 4.20
C ILE A 184 -5.97 17.18 4.02
N ASP A 185 -5.66 18.01 5.00
CA ASP A 185 -4.49 18.87 4.95
C ASP A 185 -3.23 18.03 4.71
N ALA A 186 -2.37 18.46 3.77
CA ALA A 186 -1.15 17.74 3.45
C ALA A 186 -0.28 17.56 4.70
N PRO A 187 0.08 16.33 5.07
CA PRO A 187 0.93 16.12 6.22
C PRO A 187 2.37 16.56 5.95
N GLU A 188 3.04 17.11 6.96
CA GLU A 188 4.50 17.19 6.93
C GLU A 188 5.08 15.79 6.89
N PRO A 189 6.13 15.53 6.10
CA PRO A 189 6.77 14.22 6.00
C PRO A 189 7.14 13.67 7.38
N SER A 190 6.84 12.39 7.61
CA SER A 190 7.20 11.73 8.88
C SER A 190 8.64 11.22 8.88
N GLY A 191 9.28 11.13 7.71
CA GLY A 191 10.55 10.43 7.51
C GLY A 191 10.39 8.93 7.23
N ALA A 192 9.15 8.42 7.15
CA ALA A 192 8.87 7.05 6.73
C ALA A 192 9.23 6.82 5.24
N LEU A 193 9.46 5.56 4.85
CA LEU A 193 9.69 5.21 3.44
C LEU A 193 8.49 5.61 2.55
N VAL A 194 7.29 5.41 3.05
CA VAL A 194 6.03 5.88 2.46
C VAL A 194 5.16 6.33 3.61
N ASP A 195 4.68 7.56 3.58
CA ASP A 195 3.69 8.05 4.55
C ASP A 195 2.32 7.44 4.27
N VAL A 196 1.60 7.06 5.33
CA VAL A 196 0.27 6.44 5.21
C VAL A 196 -0.73 7.17 6.09
N ILE A 197 -1.82 7.63 5.48
CA ILE A 197 -2.95 8.22 6.19
C ILE A 197 -3.96 7.12 6.51
N ALA A 198 -4.42 7.06 7.76
CA ALA A 198 -5.57 6.27 8.18
C ALA A 198 -6.80 7.16 8.33
N ILE A 199 -7.90 6.75 7.71
CA ILE A 199 -9.23 7.32 7.90
C ILE A 199 -10.05 6.30 8.66
N GLU A 200 -10.50 6.65 9.85
CA GLU A 200 -11.36 5.80 10.69
C GLU A 200 -12.82 6.25 10.53
N PHE A 201 -13.70 5.29 10.32
CA PHE A 201 -15.13 5.54 10.20
C PHE A 201 -15.89 5.07 11.44
N GLU A 202 -17.03 5.67 11.71
CA GLU A 202 -18.00 5.12 12.66
C GLU A 202 -18.58 3.82 12.09
N SER A 203 -18.76 2.83 12.96
CA SER A 203 -19.39 1.56 12.59
C SER A 203 -20.82 1.80 12.07
N ALA A 204 -21.24 1.02 11.08
CA ALA A 204 -22.56 1.13 10.47
C ALA A 204 -23.67 0.70 11.43
#